data_cab81b745d5564f70023cc032d75d495
#
_entry.id   cab81b745d5564f70023cc032d75d495
#
_cell.length_a   1.000
_cell.length_b   1.000
_cell.length_c   1.000
_cell.angle_alpha   90.00
_cell.angle_beta   90.00
_cell.angle_gamma   90.00
#
_symmetry.space_group_name_H-M   'P 1'
#
loop_
_entity.id
_entity.type
_entity.pdbx_description
1 polymer ?
#
loop_
_entity_poly.entity_id
_entity_poly.type
_entity_poly.pdbx_seq_one_letter_code
_entity_poly.pdbx_strand_id
1 'polypeptide(L)'
;MEISLHENITNMKQFFTLVTIGALISSFTVFSSIDEVIAGMNKGNSTEIAKFFDNTVEINMPDKSNSYSKSQGELVLKDFFNSNSVKAFEIIHKGENSGSQYCIGTLLTKNGSFRTTIYMKKKGDKQVLQGITFEK
;
A
#
# COMPACT_ATOMS: atom_id res chain seq x y z
N MET A 1 41.12 -47.18 -3.60
CA MET A 1 39.66 -47.26 -3.81
C MET A 1 38.87 -46.52 -2.76
N GLU A 2 39.25 -46.51 -1.51
CA GLU A 2 38.54 -45.83 -0.44
C GLU A 2 38.63 -44.27 -0.51
N ILE A 3 39.71 -43.72 -1.06
CA ILE A 3 39.92 -42.25 -1.18
C ILE A 3 38.95 -41.60 -2.18
N SER A 4 38.58 -42.28 -3.28
CA SER A 4 37.65 -41.73 -4.27
C SER A 4 36.20 -41.65 -3.80
N LEU A 5 35.77 -42.52 -2.87
CA LEU A 5 34.45 -42.50 -2.26
C LEU A 5 34.30 -41.36 -1.28
N HIS A 6 35.35 -40.99 -0.52
CA HIS A 6 35.37 -39.84 0.37
C HIS A 6 35.29 -38.50 -0.36
N GLU A 7 35.97 -38.38 -1.49
CA GLU A 7 35.93 -37.17 -2.34
C GLU A 7 34.52 -36.94 -2.93
N ASN A 8 33.88 -38.02 -3.38
CA ASN A 8 32.54 -37.95 -3.95
C ASN A 8 31.48 -37.54 -2.90
N ILE A 9 31.62 -38.00 -1.68
CA ILE A 9 30.68 -37.66 -0.59
C ILE A 9 30.86 -36.19 -0.17
N THR A 10 32.10 -35.71 -0.13
CA THR A 10 32.41 -34.31 0.21
C THR A 10 31.87 -33.35 -0.84
N ASN A 11 32.02 -33.69 -2.11
CA ASN A 11 31.51 -32.88 -3.22
C ASN A 11 29.98 -32.86 -3.25
N MET A 12 29.31 -33.97 -2.93
CA MET A 12 27.86 -34.01 -2.82
C MET A 12 27.31 -33.17 -1.68
N LYS A 13 27.98 -33.17 -0.53
CA LYS A 13 27.58 -32.31 0.61
C LYS A 13 27.73 -30.82 0.31
N GLN A 14 28.79 -30.44 -0.38
CA GLN A 14 29.02 -29.07 -0.82
C GLN A 14 28.00 -28.63 -1.87
N PHE A 15 27.61 -29.49 -2.77
CA PHE A 15 26.59 -29.22 -3.79
C PHE A 15 25.20 -29.03 -3.16
N PHE A 16 24.80 -29.83 -2.20
CA PHE A 16 23.55 -29.71 -1.47
C PHE A 16 23.48 -28.41 -0.65
N THR A 17 24.60 -27.99 -0.05
CA THR A 17 24.66 -26.76 0.73
C THR A 17 24.48 -25.49 -0.13
N LEU A 18 25.03 -25.49 -1.35
CA LEU A 18 24.91 -24.39 -2.31
C LEU A 18 23.47 -24.25 -2.86
N VAL A 19 22.77 -25.35 -3.09
CA VAL A 19 21.39 -25.37 -3.59
C VAL A 19 20.40 -24.84 -2.51
N THR A 20 20.68 -25.10 -1.23
CA THR A 20 19.82 -24.66 -0.12
C THR A 20 19.91 -23.14 0.12
N ILE A 21 21.06 -22.52 -0.12
CA ILE A 21 21.26 -21.09 0.02
C ILE A 21 20.56 -20.32 -1.13
N GLY A 22 20.51 -20.88 -2.33
CA GLY A 22 19.87 -20.26 -3.49
C GLY A 22 18.34 -20.17 -3.39
N ALA A 23 17.70 -21.01 -2.59
CA ALA A 23 16.23 -21.04 -2.45
C ALA A 23 15.67 -19.99 -1.48
N LEU A 24 16.51 -19.36 -0.65
CA LEU A 24 16.09 -18.39 0.38
C LEU A 24 15.98 -16.95 -0.12
N ILE A 25 16.37 -16.65 -1.36
CA ILE A 25 16.43 -15.28 -1.90
C ILE A 25 15.16 -14.88 -2.66
N SER A 26 14.19 -15.78 -2.86
CA SER A 26 13.09 -15.56 -3.81
C SER A 26 11.76 -15.05 -3.22
N SER A 27 11.75 -14.50 -2.02
CA SER A 27 10.49 -14.01 -1.42
C SER A 27 10.54 -12.54 -0.96
N PHE A 28 11.14 -11.67 -1.77
CA PHE A 28 11.05 -10.22 -1.52
C PHE A 28 9.87 -9.66 -2.31
N THR A 29 8.72 -9.49 -1.65
CA THR A 29 7.56 -8.79 -2.23
C THR A 29 7.75 -7.29 -1.98
N VAL A 30 7.97 -6.53 -3.05
CA VAL A 30 8.03 -5.06 -2.97
C VAL A 30 6.60 -4.53 -3.12
N PHE A 31 6.03 -3.93 -2.07
CA PHE A 31 4.76 -3.22 -2.15
C PHE A 31 5.01 -1.80 -2.65
N SER A 32 4.19 -1.33 -3.60
CA SER A 32 4.21 0.06 -4.03
C SER A 32 3.52 0.96 -2.99
N SER A 33 3.81 2.28 -3.02
CA SER A 33 3.22 3.23 -2.09
C SER A 33 1.69 3.25 -2.15
N ILE A 34 1.10 3.09 -3.34
CA ILE A 34 -0.36 3.02 -3.47
C ILE A 34 -0.93 1.77 -2.82
N ASP A 35 -0.22 0.64 -2.86
CA ASP A 35 -0.66 -0.60 -2.20
C ASP A 35 -0.69 -0.43 -0.67
N GLU A 36 0.24 0.31 -0.11
CA GLU A 36 0.27 0.62 1.32
C GLU A 36 -0.88 1.57 1.72
N VAL A 37 -1.19 2.55 0.88
CA VAL A 37 -2.36 3.43 1.06
C VAL A 37 -3.65 2.62 1.00
N ILE A 38 -3.77 1.72 0.03
CA ILE A 38 -4.92 0.81 -0.10
C ILE A 38 -5.07 -0.07 1.15
N ALA A 39 -3.98 -0.63 1.66
CA ALA A 39 -4.00 -1.41 2.89
C ALA A 39 -4.45 -0.59 4.10
N GLY A 40 -3.98 0.65 4.22
CA GLY A 40 -4.42 1.59 5.24
C GLY A 40 -5.91 1.93 5.12
N MET A 41 -6.40 2.10 3.90
CA MET A 41 -7.83 2.34 3.63
C MET A 41 -8.68 1.14 4.07
N ASN A 42 -8.25 -0.07 3.75
CA ASN A 42 -8.94 -1.30 4.13
C ASN A 42 -9.06 -1.46 5.66
N LYS A 43 -8.09 -0.97 6.40
CA LYS A 43 -8.08 -1.02 7.87
C LYS A 43 -8.70 0.22 8.53
N GLY A 44 -9.00 1.27 7.76
CA GLY A 44 -9.38 2.55 8.32
C GLY A 44 -8.27 3.19 9.16
N ASN A 45 -7.03 3.03 8.75
CA ASN A 45 -5.86 3.52 9.47
C ASN A 45 -5.36 4.85 8.88
N SER A 46 -5.83 5.96 9.43
CA SER A 46 -5.48 7.30 8.99
C SER A 46 -3.98 7.61 9.15
N THR A 47 -3.35 7.10 10.19
CA THR A 47 -1.92 7.31 10.45
C THR A 47 -1.05 6.67 9.37
N GLU A 48 -1.36 5.46 8.94
CA GLU A 48 -0.63 4.77 7.87
C GLU A 48 -0.82 5.49 6.52
N ILE A 49 -2.02 5.94 6.22
CA ILE A 49 -2.32 6.68 4.99
C ILE A 49 -1.59 8.03 4.98
N ALA A 50 -1.60 8.75 6.10
CA ALA A 50 -1.00 10.08 6.23
C ALA A 50 0.51 10.10 6.05
N LYS A 51 1.19 8.97 6.19
CA LYS A 51 2.63 8.86 5.89
C LYS A 51 2.95 9.22 4.44
N PHE A 52 1.99 9.03 3.54
CA PHE A 52 2.16 9.29 2.11
C PHE A 52 1.64 10.67 1.68
N PHE A 53 1.03 11.44 2.56
CA PHE A 53 0.51 12.76 2.23
C PHE A 53 1.62 13.68 1.72
N ASP A 54 1.29 14.44 0.66
CA ASP A 54 2.06 15.61 0.26
C ASP A 54 1.95 16.69 1.33
N ASN A 55 2.70 17.77 1.22
CA ASN A 55 2.62 18.91 2.14
C ASN A 55 1.19 19.43 2.29
N THR A 56 0.44 19.36 1.21
CA THR A 56 -1.00 19.66 1.16
C THR A 56 -1.70 18.45 0.55
N VAL A 57 -2.79 18.01 1.14
CA VAL A 57 -3.63 16.92 0.65
C VAL A 57 -5.06 17.41 0.47
N GLU A 58 -5.66 17.07 -0.65
CA GLU A 58 -7.07 17.34 -0.92
C GLU A 58 -7.92 16.18 -0.41
N ILE A 59 -8.88 16.47 0.46
CA ILE A 59 -9.83 15.47 0.95
C ILE A 59 -11.24 15.96 0.64
N ASN A 60 -11.90 15.26 -0.26
CA ASN A 60 -13.26 15.55 -0.69
C ASN A 60 -14.20 14.55 -0.06
N MET A 61 -15.16 15.05 0.68
CA MET A 61 -16.22 14.28 1.33
C MET A 61 -17.57 14.62 0.67
N PRO A 62 -18.61 13.80 0.88
CA PRO A 62 -19.92 14.06 0.25
C PRO A 62 -20.48 15.46 0.52
N ASP A 63 -20.17 16.05 1.66
CA ASP A 63 -20.71 17.33 2.12
C ASP A 63 -19.71 18.49 2.06
N LYS A 64 -18.41 18.24 1.91
CA LYS A 64 -17.38 19.26 1.89
C LYS A 64 -16.11 18.81 1.18
N SER A 65 -15.43 19.77 0.55
CA SER A 65 -14.16 19.56 -0.14
C SER A 65 -13.18 20.63 0.29
N ASN A 66 -12.02 20.24 0.77
CA ASN A 66 -10.97 21.15 1.22
C ASN A 66 -9.58 20.59 1.00
N SER A 67 -8.62 21.51 0.93
CA SER A 67 -7.20 21.19 1.01
C SER A 67 -6.72 21.39 2.44
N TYR A 68 -5.94 20.46 2.94
CA TYR A 68 -5.44 20.41 4.31
C TYR A 68 -3.93 20.31 4.34
N SER A 69 -3.31 20.81 5.39
CA SER A 69 -1.94 20.45 5.73
C SER A 69 -1.88 18.94 6.07
N LYS A 70 -0.71 18.36 6.01
CA LYS A 70 -0.50 16.94 6.32
C LYS A 70 -1.11 16.54 7.68
N SER A 71 -0.85 17.31 8.73
CA SER A 71 -1.36 17.02 10.09
C SER A 71 -2.87 17.19 10.20
N GLN A 72 -3.43 18.22 9.57
CA GLN A 72 -4.87 18.46 9.56
C GLN A 72 -5.61 17.40 8.74
N GLY A 73 -5.05 17.02 7.59
CA GLY A 73 -5.61 15.96 6.74
C GLY A 73 -5.67 14.62 7.46
N GLU A 74 -4.65 14.29 8.26
CA GLU A 74 -4.66 13.08 9.08
C GLU A 74 -5.82 13.08 10.09
N LEU A 75 -6.04 14.21 10.77
CA LEU A 75 -7.14 14.34 11.73
C LEU A 75 -8.51 14.26 11.06
N VAL A 76 -8.67 14.90 9.92
CA VAL A 76 -9.92 14.85 9.14
C VAL A 76 -10.23 13.42 8.71
N LEU A 77 -9.23 12.71 8.22
CA LEU A 77 -9.38 11.32 7.81
C LEU A 77 -9.68 10.40 9.00
N LYS A 78 -9.01 10.62 10.12
CA LYS A 78 -9.26 9.89 11.37
C LYS A 78 -10.70 10.07 11.84
N ASP A 79 -11.20 11.29 11.86
CA ASP A 79 -12.57 11.58 12.27
C ASP A 79 -13.59 10.91 11.33
N PHE A 80 -13.33 10.94 10.03
CA PHE A 80 -14.17 10.26 9.05
C PHE A 80 -14.22 8.75 9.28
N PHE A 81 -13.09 8.10 9.49
CA PHE A 81 -13.04 6.67 9.77
C PHE A 81 -13.69 6.29 11.10
N ASN A 82 -13.49 7.11 12.13
CA ASN A 82 -14.11 6.87 13.44
C ASN A 82 -15.64 7.01 13.36
N SER A 83 -16.14 7.99 12.61
CA SER A 83 -17.58 8.21 12.45
C SER A 83 -18.27 7.14 11.62
N ASN A 84 -17.56 6.50 10.70
CA ASN A 84 -18.16 5.55 9.76
C ASN A 84 -17.81 4.08 10.04
N SER A 85 -16.81 3.79 10.84
CA SER A 85 -16.34 2.43 11.15
C SER A 85 -16.07 1.60 9.90
N VAL A 86 -14.86 1.67 9.40
CA VAL A 86 -14.43 0.99 8.18
C VAL A 86 -14.46 -0.53 8.37
N LYS A 87 -15.08 -1.24 7.43
CA LYS A 87 -15.10 -2.70 7.38
C LYS A 87 -14.10 -3.25 6.39
N ALA A 88 -14.04 -2.68 5.19
CA ALA A 88 -13.17 -3.14 4.11
C ALA A 88 -13.07 -2.08 3.01
N PHE A 89 -12.08 -2.22 2.16
CA PHE A 89 -11.93 -1.45 0.94
C PHE A 89 -11.79 -2.41 -0.24
N GLU A 90 -12.70 -2.33 -1.19
CA GLU A 90 -12.72 -3.18 -2.37
C GLU A 90 -12.26 -2.40 -3.59
N ILE A 91 -11.21 -2.85 -4.25
CA ILE A 91 -10.67 -2.21 -5.45
C ILE A 91 -11.59 -2.48 -6.63
N ILE A 92 -11.99 -1.42 -7.34
CA ILE A 92 -12.71 -1.50 -8.62
C ILE A 92 -11.71 -1.41 -9.76
N HIS A 93 -10.83 -0.40 -9.73
CA HIS A 93 -9.84 -0.18 -10.77
C HIS A 93 -8.59 0.49 -10.20
N LYS A 94 -7.45 0.07 -10.67
CA LYS A 94 -6.15 0.64 -10.32
C LYS A 94 -5.36 0.90 -11.59
N GLY A 95 -4.75 2.07 -11.70
CA GLY A 95 -4.03 2.44 -12.91
C GLY A 95 -2.90 3.42 -12.66
N GLU A 96 -2.15 3.65 -13.72
CA GLU A 96 -1.03 4.57 -13.75
C GLU A 96 -1.08 5.40 -15.03
N ASN A 97 -0.79 6.70 -14.90
CA ASN A 97 -0.76 7.62 -16.02
C ASN A 97 0.38 8.63 -15.81
N SER A 98 1.39 8.61 -16.70
CA SER A 98 2.53 9.54 -16.66
C SER A 98 3.21 9.63 -15.30
N GLY A 99 3.39 8.50 -14.62
CA GLY A 99 4.01 8.41 -13.30
C GLY A 99 3.07 8.67 -12.12
N SER A 100 1.84 9.15 -12.37
CA SER A 100 0.80 9.26 -11.35
C SER A 100 0.05 7.95 -11.22
N GLN A 101 -0.24 7.53 -9.99
CA GLN A 101 -0.99 6.32 -9.70
C GLN A 101 -2.36 6.68 -9.13
N TYR A 102 -3.38 5.90 -9.45
CA TYR A 102 -4.70 6.08 -8.88
C TYR A 102 -5.36 4.74 -8.57
N CYS A 103 -6.29 4.78 -7.64
CA CYS A 103 -7.14 3.65 -7.31
C CYS A 103 -8.56 4.14 -7.11
N ILE A 104 -9.50 3.46 -7.74
CA ILE A 104 -10.93 3.63 -7.50
C ILE A 104 -11.42 2.37 -6.81
N GLY A 105 -12.14 2.53 -5.72
CA GLY A 105 -12.67 1.42 -4.96
C GLY A 105 -13.93 1.78 -4.21
N THR A 106 -14.45 0.82 -3.48
CA THR A 106 -15.61 1.00 -2.58
C THR A 106 -15.15 0.83 -1.14
N LEU A 107 -15.31 1.87 -0.35
CA LEU A 107 -15.08 1.81 1.09
C LEU A 107 -16.37 1.33 1.76
N LEU A 108 -16.33 0.13 2.31
CA LEU A 108 -17.43 -0.46 3.05
C LEU A 108 -17.35 -0.02 4.51
N THR A 109 -18.40 0.61 5.00
CA THR A 109 -18.47 1.09 6.38
C THR A 109 -19.76 0.67 7.05
N LYS A 110 -19.84 0.83 8.35
CA LYS A 110 -21.06 0.62 9.11
C LYS A 110 -22.22 1.51 8.63
N ASN A 111 -21.91 2.70 8.12
CA ASN A 111 -22.89 3.69 7.67
C ASN A 111 -23.13 3.68 6.16
N GLY A 112 -22.78 2.60 5.48
CA GLY A 112 -22.96 2.44 4.04
C GLY A 112 -21.63 2.46 3.29
N SER A 113 -21.73 2.52 1.97
CA SER A 113 -20.61 2.44 1.06
C SER A 113 -20.27 3.81 0.48
N PHE A 114 -18.96 4.06 0.29
CA PHE A 114 -18.46 5.27 -0.36
C PHE A 114 -17.61 4.86 -1.55
N ARG A 115 -17.96 5.38 -2.73
CA ARG A 115 -17.04 5.32 -3.87
C ARG A 115 -15.83 6.17 -3.52
N THR A 116 -14.65 5.58 -3.55
CA THR A 116 -13.42 6.22 -3.09
C THR A 116 -12.40 6.26 -4.20
N THR A 117 -11.87 7.44 -4.46
CA THR A 117 -10.77 7.65 -5.40
C THR A 117 -9.53 8.10 -4.64
N ILE A 118 -8.43 7.40 -4.86
CA ILE A 118 -7.11 7.69 -4.31
C ILE A 118 -6.23 8.16 -5.46
N TYR A 119 -5.62 9.31 -5.31
CA TYR A 119 -4.74 9.88 -6.34
C TYR A 119 -3.35 10.15 -5.78
N MET A 120 -2.35 9.50 -6.36
CA MET A 120 -0.95 9.64 -6.00
C MET A 120 -0.20 10.31 -7.14
N LYS A 121 0.72 11.21 -6.79
CA LYS A 121 1.56 11.93 -7.74
C LYS A 121 3.02 11.58 -7.51
N LYS A 122 3.77 11.43 -8.58
CA LYS A 122 5.22 11.29 -8.51
C LYS A 122 5.87 12.64 -8.19
N LYS A 123 6.67 12.67 -7.15
CA LYS A 123 7.43 13.85 -6.71
C LYS A 123 8.88 13.45 -6.48
N GLY A 124 9.75 13.72 -7.45
CA GLY A 124 11.11 13.17 -7.46
C GLY A 124 11.07 11.65 -7.57
N ASP A 125 11.72 10.95 -6.65
CA ASP A 125 11.74 9.48 -6.59
C ASP A 125 10.60 8.89 -5.75
N LYS A 126 9.73 9.75 -5.19
CA LYS A 126 8.66 9.33 -4.28
C LYS A 126 7.29 9.45 -4.94
N GLN A 127 6.38 8.58 -4.52
CA GLN A 127 4.96 8.74 -4.74
C GLN A 127 4.35 9.37 -3.49
N VAL A 128 3.63 10.46 -3.66
CA VAL A 128 2.94 11.16 -2.58
C VAL A 128 1.43 11.14 -2.82
N LEU A 129 0.67 11.04 -1.75
CA LEU A 129 -0.79 11.07 -1.80
C LEU A 129 -1.25 12.52 -1.88
N GLN A 130 -1.85 12.87 -3.02
CA GLN A 130 -2.28 14.23 -3.33
C GLN A 130 -3.76 14.45 -3.03
N GLY A 131 -4.59 13.43 -3.18
CA GLY A 131 -6.01 13.56 -2.97
C GLY A 131 -6.73 12.25 -2.67
N ILE A 132 -7.80 12.37 -1.89
CA ILE A 132 -8.75 11.30 -1.61
C ILE A 132 -10.16 11.89 -1.78
N THR A 133 -11.01 11.20 -2.51
CA THR A 133 -12.42 11.60 -2.68
C THR A 133 -13.33 10.49 -2.21
N PHE A 134 -14.30 10.83 -1.37
CA PHE A 134 -15.35 9.93 -0.90
C PHE A 134 -16.70 10.43 -1.42
N GLU A 135 -17.41 9.59 -2.15
CA GLU A 135 -18.72 9.87 -2.72
C GLU A 135 -19.75 8.82 -2.26
N LYS A 136 -20.97 9.24 -1.98
CA LYS A 136 -22.09 8.31 -1.70
C LYS A 136 -22.78 7.86 -2.97
#